data_8331a30051f276c242c9e918655c20e1
#
_entry.id   8331a30051f276c242c9e918655c20e1
#
_cell.length_a   1.000
_cell.length_b   1.000
_cell.length_c   1.000
_cell.angle_alpha   90.00
_cell.angle_beta   90.00
_cell.angle_gamma   90.00
#
_symmetry.space_group_name_H-M   'P 1'
#
loop_
_entity.id
_entity.type
_entity.pdbx_description
1 polymer ?
#
loop_
_entity_poly.entity_id
_entity_poly.type
_entity_poly.pdbx_seq_one_letter_code
_entity_poly.pdbx_strand_id
1 'polypeptide(L)'
;MKALSEESALTRFDLSLLVAPDASPRRSVENPRTIEFLYLDQEAVLAADLLNMTRAMRVVGQAQALFVQGKVRHPHKVVLRQEDSAESEDQGRFNALFASIGGPVRAMGMKWIGSFPANRERGLPRASALIILNCPDTGMPIAVMDGTLISAMRTGAMTGLGAHYLAPRNTRKIGMVGGGVQSRTQILGLFTAIPGVEEIALTNRDKARAESVADECRRLWGAPVRAVASVDEALCDADVALTITTAHEPIMFARQIKPGALTVQLAGHECEFALIQQCQKIVTDDWEVVKHRGIMTPAIMHQHAVLRDSDIHGNLGELILGTKPGRESDTERIHYAHMGMGVDDVALAWAVYQTARERGLGMPLPLWREPLWA
;
A
#
# COMPACT_ATOMS: atom_id res chain seq x y z
N MET A 1 -7.85 -11.58 -25.23
CA MET A 1 -7.96 -10.67 -24.08
C MET A 1 -9.44 -10.36 -23.90
N LYS A 2 -10.09 -10.95 -22.89
CA LYS A 2 -11.49 -10.63 -22.56
C LYS A 2 -11.44 -9.37 -21.71
N ALA A 3 -11.94 -8.26 -22.27
CA ALA A 3 -12.23 -7.04 -21.53
C ALA A 3 -13.22 -7.39 -20.42
N LEU A 4 -12.87 -6.99 -19.20
CA LEU A 4 -13.60 -7.27 -17.99
C LEU A 4 -14.99 -6.61 -18.01
N SER A 5 -16.00 -7.43 -18.21
CA SER A 5 -17.35 -7.20 -17.69
C SER A 5 -17.37 -7.45 -16.16
N GLU A 6 -16.35 -6.92 -15.45
CA GLU A 6 -16.07 -7.23 -14.03
C GLU A 6 -16.12 -6.01 -13.13
N GLU A 7 -16.93 -5.00 -13.45
CA GLU A 7 -17.29 -3.96 -12.46
C GLU A 7 -17.84 -4.57 -11.15
N SER A 8 -18.33 -5.81 -11.22
CA SER A 8 -18.84 -6.54 -10.05
C SER A 8 -17.77 -7.26 -9.21
N ALA A 9 -16.55 -7.44 -9.71
CA ALA A 9 -15.56 -8.30 -9.06
C ALA A 9 -14.75 -7.59 -7.96
N LEU A 10 -14.52 -6.26 -8.09
CA LEU A 10 -13.87 -5.46 -7.04
C LEU A 10 -14.85 -5.02 -5.95
N THR A 11 -16.15 -4.98 -6.26
CA THR A 11 -17.21 -4.49 -5.37
C THR A 11 -17.87 -5.58 -4.52
N ARG A 12 -17.67 -6.87 -4.84
CA ARG A 12 -18.18 -7.96 -4.02
C ARG A 12 -17.28 -8.18 -2.81
N PHE A 13 -17.84 -7.91 -1.64
CA PHE A 13 -17.22 -8.26 -0.36
C PHE A 13 -17.22 -9.78 -0.20
N ASP A 14 -16.15 -10.43 -0.63
CA ASP A 14 -15.94 -11.86 -0.57
C ASP A 14 -14.68 -12.17 0.26
N LEU A 15 -14.87 -12.71 1.46
CA LEU A 15 -13.78 -13.07 2.38
C LEU A 15 -13.02 -14.34 1.97
N SER A 16 -13.43 -15.03 0.90
CA SER A 16 -12.83 -16.31 0.51
C SER A 16 -11.31 -16.27 0.32
N LEU A 17 -10.78 -15.12 -0.09
CA LEU A 17 -9.33 -14.92 -0.27
C LEU A 17 -8.54 -14.78 1.05
N LEU A 18 -9.22 -14.54 2.16
CA LEU A 18 -8.62 -14.34 3.48
C LEU A 18 -8.96 -15.44 4.48
N VAL A 19 -10.04 -16.20 4.26
CA VAL A 19 -10.42 -17.29 5.14
C VAL A 19 -9.52 -18.49 4.86
N ALA A 20 -8.76 -18.91 5.88
CA ALA A 20 -7.98 -20.15 5.83
C ALA A 20 -8.57 -21.21 6.74
N PRO A 21 -8.62 -22.46 6.30
CA PRO A 21 -9.17 -23.55 7.10
C PRO A 21 -8.32 -23.87 8.34
N ASP A 22 -7.01 -23.58 8.31
CA ASP A 22 -6.11 -23.94 9.41
C ASP A 22 -4.90 -22.99 9.50
N ALA A 23 -4.78 -22.32 10.64
CA ALA A 23 -3.66 -21.45 11.01
C ALA A 23 -2.71 -22.11 12.03
N SER A 24 -2.84 -23.41 12.28
CA SER A 24 -2.01 -24.10 13.27
C SER A 24 -0.53 -24.13 12.88
N PRO A 25 0.39 -24.05 13.87
CA PRO A 25 1.80 -24.23 13.59
C PRO A 25 2.08 -25.62 13.03
N ARG A 26 3.02 -25.69 12.07
CA ARG A 26 3.44 -26.98 11.51
C ARG A 26 4.22 -27.75 12.58
N ARG A 27 3.90 -29.04 12.68
CA ARG A 27 4.72 -30.00 13.42
C ARG A 27 5.47 -30.85 12.40
N SER A 28 6.73 -31.16 12.68
CA SER A 28 7.47 -32.10 11.84
C SER A 28 6.78 -33.45 11.82
N VAL A 29 6.75 -34.08 10.65
CA VAL A 29 6.23 -35.47 10.50
C VAL A 29 7.13 -36.46 11.20
N GLU A 30 8.44 -36.18 11.24
CA GLU A 30 9.42 -37.07 11.85
C GLU A 30 9.46 -36.97 13.38
N ASN A 31 9.22 -35.76 13.95
CA ASN A 31 9.22 -35.54 15.39
C ASN A 31 8.12 -34.53 15.77
N PRO A 32 7.01 -34.95 16.41
CA PRO A 32 5.90 -34.05 16.79
C PRO A 32 6.26 -32.98 17.83
N ARG A 33 7.43 -33.05 18.48
CA ARG A 33 7.96 -31.99 19.35
C ARG A 33 8.64 -30.86 18.59
N THR A 34 9.01 -31.09 17.32
CA THR A 34 9.58 -30.08 16.44
C THR A 34 8.50 -29.12 15.98
N ILE A 35 8.67 -27.84 16.27
CA ILE A 35 7.83 -26.78 15.75
C ILE A 35 8.56 -26.11 14.61
N GLU A 36 7.87 -25.99 13.48
CA GLU A 36 8.39 -25.41 12.23
C GLU A 36 7.56 -24.21 11.82
N PHE A 37 8.21 -23.25 11.17
CA PHE A 37 7.57 -22.17 10.42
C PHE A 37 7.99 -22.24 8.95
N LEU A 38 7.18 -21.69 8.07
CA LEU A 38 7.47 -21.64 6.64
C LEU A 38 8.30 -20.39 6.34
N TYR A 39 9.50 -20.55 5.79
CA TYR A 39 10.28 -19.45 5.23
C TYR A 39 9.95 -19.28 3.74
N LEU A 40 9.58 -18.06 3.35
CA LEU A 40 9.30 -17.69 1.96
C LEU A 40 10.28 -16.58 1.56
N ASP A 41 11.25 -16.92 0.73
CA ASP A 41 12.08 -15.94 0.06
C ASP A 41 11.27 -15.16 -1.00
N GLN A 42 11.92 -14.23 -1.67
CA GLN A 42 11.26 -13.38 -2.68
C GLN A 42 10.71 -14.21 -3.85
N GLU A 43 11.42 -15.24 -4.30
CA GLU A 43 11.02 -16.13 -5.37
C GLU A 43 9.76 -16.93 -5.00
N ALA A 44 9.69 -17.45 -3.80
CA ALA A 44 8.52 -18.17 -3.31
C ALA A 44 7.30 -17.21 -3.15
N VAL A 45 7.53 -16.00 -2.67
CA VAL A 45 6.48 -14.96 -2.57
C VAL A 45 5.95 -14.58 -3.96
N LEU A 46 6.82 -14.45 -4.97
CA LEU A 46 6.42 -14.20 -6.35
C LEU A 46 5.64 -15.39 -6.94
N ALA A 47 6.12 -16.61 -6.72
CA ALA A 47 5.46 -17.85 -7.18
C ALA A 47 4.08 -18.04 -6.51
N ALA A 48 3.85 -17.44 -5.36
CA ALA A 48 2.56 -17.40 -4.67
C ALA A 48 1.58 -16.35 -5.24
N ASP A 49 1.77 -15.92 -6.49
CA ASP A 49 0.89 -14.99 -7.22
C ASP A 49 0.82 -13.56 -6.63
N LEU A 50 1.92 -13.09 -6.01
CA LEU A 50 1.96 -11.77 -5.40
C LEU A 50 1.68 -10.64 -6.40
N LEU A 51 2.19 -10.74 -7.65
CA LEU A 51 2.07 -9.66 -8.64
C LEU A 51 0.67 -9.55 -9.29
N ASN A 52 -0.28 -10.36 -8.87
CA ASN A 52 -1.68 -10.25 -9.28
C ASN A 52 -2.34 -9.06 -8.56
N MET A 53 -2.33 -7.88 -9.20
CA MET A 53 -2.85 -6.65 -8.58
C MET A 53 -4.36 -6.71 -8.31
N THR A 54 -5.14 -7.34 -9.17
CA THR A 54 -6.58 -7.54 -8.93
C THR A 54 -6.82 -8.32 -7.64
N ARG A 55 -6.05 -9.39 -7.41
CA ARG A 55 -6.10 -10.15 -6.16
C ARG A 55 -5.64 -9.30 -4.97
N ALA A 56 -4.53 -8.58 -5.11
CA ALA A 56 -4.03 -7.71 -4.05
C ALA A 56 -5.05 -6.64 -3.64
N MET A 57 -5.72 -6.00 -4.61
CA MET A 57 -6.79 -5.03 -4.36
C MET A 57 -7.98 -5.67 -3.62
N ARG A 58 -8.40 -6.86 -4.01
CA ARG A 58 -9.48 -7.57 -3.29
C ARG A 58 -9.10 -7.86 -1.84
N VAL A 59 -7.92 -8.42 -1.61
CA VAL A 59 -7.41 -8.76 -0.28
C VAL A 59 -7.31 -7.52 0.62
N VAL A 60 -6.69 -6.46 0.11
CA VAL A 60 -6.54 -5.20 0.83
C VAL A 60 -7.90 -4.54 1.07
N GLY A 61 -8.79 -4.54 0.07
CA GLY A 61 -10.15 -4.01 0.21
C GLY A 61 -10.96 -4.72 1.30
N GLN A 62 -10.86 -6.05 1.39
CA GLN A 62 -11.47 -6.83 2.46
C GLN A 62 -10.88 -6.47 3.83
N ALA A 63 -9.57 -6.28 3.92
CA ALA A 63 -8.89 -5.86 5.15
C ALA A 63 -9.37 -4.48 5.62
N GLN A 64 -9.50 -3.52 4.70
CA GLN A 64 -10.01 -2.18 4.97
C GLN A 64 -11.48 -2.20 5.42
N ALA A 65 -12.31 -3.03 4.81
CA ALA A 65 -13.70 -3.21 5.22
C ALA A 65 -13.79 -3.82 6.64
N LEU A 66 -12.99 -4.83 6.94
CA LEU A 66 -12.92 -5.44 8.28
C LEU A 66 -12.41 -4.43 9.33
N PHE A 67 -11.50 -3.55 8.95
CA PHE A 67 -11.04 -2.47 9.81
C PHE A 67 -12.19 -1.56 10.23
N VAL A 68 -12.96 -1.04 9.30
CA VAL A 68 -14.11 -0.17 9.58
C VAL A 68 -15.20 -0.90 10.39
N GLN A 69 -15.35 -2.21 10.19
CA GLN A 69 -16.25 -3.04 10.99
C GLN A 69 -15.74 -3.34 12.42
N GLY A 70 -14.58 -2.79 12.82
CA GLY A 70 -14.00 -3.00 14.15
C GLY A 70 -13.43 -4.41 14.37
N LYS A 71 -13.16 -5.17 13.30
CA LYS A 71 -12.59 -6.53 13.35
C LYS A 71 -11.07 -6.55 13.31
N VAL A 72 -10.41 -5.40 13.23
CA VAL A 72 -8.97 -5.27 13.17
C VAL A 72 -8.44 -4.59 14.44
N ARG A 73 -7.31 -5.09 14.93
CA ARG A 73 -6.48 -4.42 15.93
C ARG A 73 -5.15 -4.10 15.28
N HIS A 74 -4.81 -2.81 15.19
CA HIS A 74 -3.52 -2.33 14.70
C HIS A 74 -3.08 -1.16 15.57
N PRO A 75 -2.07 -1.32 16.40
CA PRO A 75 -1.48 -0.20 17.13
C PRO A 75 -0.76 0.74 16.16
N HIS A 76 -0.54 1.97 16.58
CA HIS A 76 0.31 2.89 15.83
C HIS A 76 1.68 2.24 15.56
N LYS A 77 2.21 2.48 14.35
CA LYS A 77 3.51 1.93 13.98
C LYS A 77 4.61 2.46 14.91
N VAL A 78 5.44 1.55 15.39
CA VAL A 78 6.63 1.90 16.16
C VAL A 78 7.74 2.29 15.18
N VAL A 79 8.36 3.45 15.42
CA VAL A 79 9.47 3.96 14.62
C VAL A 79 10.72 3.99 15.51
N LEU A 80 11.72 3.21 15.11
CA LEU A 80 13.04 3.20 15.77
C LEU A 80 14.03 3.91 14.83
N ARG A 81 14.65 4.97 15.32
CA ARG A 81 15.76 5.65 14.67
C ARG A 81 17.07 5.25 15.33
N GLN A 82 18.18 5.32 14.60
CA GLN A 82 19.48 4.94 15.13
C GLN A 82 20.02 5.98 16.13
N GLU A 83 19.69 7.27 15.91
CA GLU A 83 20.06 8.37 16.77
C GLU A 83 18.87 9.32 16.99
N ASP A 84 18.82 9.99 18.14
CA ASP A 84 17.74 10.91 18.51
C ASP A 84 17.81 12.27 17.76
N SER A 85 18.80 12.51 16.92
CA SER A 85 18.90 13.75 16.16
C SER A 85 17.81 13.81 15.08
N ALA A 86 16.85 14.68 15.28
CA ALA A 86 15.75 14.95 14.35
C ALA A 86 16.19 15.52 12.99
N GLU A 87 17.48 15.80 12.81
CA GLU A 87 17.98 16.74 11.80
C GLU A 87 18.64 16.10 10.57
N SER A 88 18.90 14.79 10.51
CA SER A 88 19.44 14.22 9.27
C SER A 88 18.42 13.31 8.57
N GLU A 89 17.99 13.76 7.40
CA GLU A 89 17.12 13.00 6.48
C GLU A 89 17.75 11.70 5.97
N ASP A 90 19.09 11.60 6.07
CA ASP A 90 19.88 10.45 5.65
C ASP A 90 19.94 9.33 6.68
N GLN A 91 19.38 9.56 7.88
CA GLN A 91 19.35 8.55 8.93
C GLN A 91 18.40 7.40 8.58
N GLY A 92 18.92 6.19 8.78
CA GLY A 92 18.16 4.98 8.71
C GLY A 92 17.11 4.90 9.84
N ARG A 93 15.99 4.26 9.53
CA ARG A 93 14.96 3.94 10.52
C ARG A 93 14.39 2.56 10.27
N PHE A 94 13.95 1.94 11.36
CA PHE A 94 13.06 0.78 11.32
C PHE A 94 11.65 1.18 11.67
N ASN A 95 10.67 0.52 11.04
CA ASN A 95 9.28 0.61 11.42
C ASN A 95 8.75 -0.81 11.68
N ALA A 96 8.06 -0.99 12.82
CA ALA A 96 7.27 -2.18 13.10
C ALA A 96 5.78 -1.84 12.97
N LEU A 97 5.08 -2.60 12.13
CA LEU A 97 3.66 -2.45 11.86
C LEU A 97 2.96 -3.76 12.20
N PHE A 98 2.20 -3.76 13.27
CA PHE A 98 1.45 -4.92 13.76
C PHE A 98 0.02 -4.89 13.27
N ALA A 99 -0.57 -6.07 13.09
CA ALA A 99 -2.01 -6.20 12.95
C ALA A 99 -2.50 -7.58 13.40
N SER A 100 -3.71 -7.57 13.94
CA SER A 100 -4.53 -8.77 14.15
C SER A 100 -5.86 -8.56 13.46
N ILE A 101 -6.22 -9.49 12.57
CA ILE A 101 -7.46 -9.50 11.81
C ILE A 101 -8.34 -10.59 12.39
N GLY A 102 -9.45 -10.17 13.00
CA GLY A 102 -10.41 -11.07 13.61
C GLY A 102 -11.50 -11.54 12.64
N GLY A 103 -12.63 -11.94 13.21
CA GLY A 103 -13.75 -12.50 12.44
C GLY A 103 -13.37 -13.82 11.76
N PRO A 104 -13.78 -14.05 10.51
CA PRO A 104 -13.51 -15.29 9.81
C PRO A 104 -12.06 -15.44 9.31
N VAL A 105 -11.28 -14.37 9.30
CA VAL A 105 -9.91 -14.35 8.75
C VAL A 105 -8.90 -14.94 9.72
N ARG A 106 -8.93 -14.49 10.98
CA ARG A 106 -8.04 -14.94 12.06
C ARG A 106 -6.56 -14.92 11.68
N ALA A 107 -6.07 -13.81 11.13
CA ALA A 107 -4.67 -13.60 10.81
C ALA A 107 -4.00 -12.64 11.80
N MET A 108 -2.77 -12.92 12.18
CA MET A 108 -1.98 -12.08 13.07
C MET A 108 -0.52 -12.03 12.60
N GLY A 109 0.09 -10.87 12.72
CA GLY A 109 1.50 -10.74 12.36
C GLY A 109 2.02 -9.32 12.44
N MET A 110 3.22 -9.16 11.92
CA MET A 110 3.88 -7.87 11.82
C MET A 110 4.75 -7.77 10.56
N LYS A 111 4.89 -6.54 10.06
CA LYS A 111 5.97 -6.17 9.15
C LYS A 111 7.05 -5.43 9.92
N TRP A 112 8.29 -5.90 9.76
CA TRP A 112 9.50 -5.20 10.17
C TRP A 112 10.20 -4.66 8.92
N ILE A 113 10.29 -3.33 8.77
CA ILE A 113 10.86 -2.70 7.59
C ILE A 113 11.93 -1.68 7.94
N GLY A 114 13.14 -1.87 7.41
CA GLY A 114 14.22 -0.90 7.41
C GLY A 114 14.10 0.05 6.22
N SER A 115 14.39 1.33 6.43
CA SER A 115 14.50 2.34 5.38
C SER A 115 15.75 3.17 5.62
N PHE A 116 16.77 2.94 4.80
CA PHE A 116 18.10 3.53 4.91
C PHE A 116 18.46 4.22 3.58
N PRO A 117 18.27 5.53 3.46
CA PRO A 117 18.53 6.28 2.22
C PRO A 117 19.93 6.09 1.64
N ALA A 118 20.96 6.08 2.49
CA ALA A 118 22.36 5.91 2.11
C ALA A 118 22.71 4.52 1.50
N ASN A 119 21.81 3.54 1.59
CA ASN A 119 22.03 2.24 0.96
C ASN A 119 22.18 2.31 -0.56
N ARG A 120 21.61 3.34 -1.20
CA ARG A 120 21.72 3.55 -2.65
C ARG A 120 23.17 3.72 -3.08
N GLU A 121 23.99 4.43 -2.30
CA GLU A 121 25.41 4.66 -2.55
C GLU A 121 26.23 3.37 -2.41
N ARG A 122 25.67 2.38 -1.67
CA ARG A 122 26.27 1.08 -1.44
C ARG A 122 25.75 -0.01 -2.40
N GLY A 123 24.93 0.38 -3.39
CA GLY A 123 24.28 -0.58 -4.32
C GLY A 123 23.21 -1.45 -3.66
N LEU A 124 22.72 -1.11 -2.46
CA LEU A 124 21.71 -1.84 -1.74
C LEU A 124 20.32 -1.18 -1.89
N PRO A 125 19.23 -1.93 -1.75
CA PRO A 125 17.90 -1.37 -1.70
C PRO A 125 17.75 -0.35 -0.56
N ARG A 126 17.10 0.78 -0.82
CA ARG A 126 16.79 1.77 0.22
C ARG A 126 15.96 1.16 1.36
N ALA A 127 15.05 0.27 1.03
CA ALA A 127 14.19 -0.39 2.02
C ALA A 127 14.17 -1.89 1.78
N SER A 128 14.16 -2.64 2.88
CA SER A 128 13.94 -4.08 2.90
C SER A 128 13.05 -4.44 4.09
N ALA A 129 12.23 -5.47 3.94
CA ALA A 129 11.28 -5.86 4.96
C ALA A 129 11.20 -7.36 5.14
N LEU A 130 10.90 -7.77 6.37
CA LEU A 130 10.38 -9.09 6.69
C LEU A 130 8.95 -8.97 7.20
N ILE A 131 8.14 -9.99 6.91
CA ILE A 131 6.84 -10.18 7.56
C ILE A 131 6.86 -11.48 8.33
N ILE A 132 6.38 -11.42 9.57
CA ILE A 132 6.19 -12.58 10.44
C ILE A 132 4.69 -12.76 10.61
N LEU A 133 4.20 -13.97 10.33
CA LEU A 133 2.82 -14.37 10.64
C LEU A 133 2.84 -15.31 11.83
N ASN A 134 1.87 -15.14 12.71
CA ASN A 134 1.69 -15.94 13.92
C ASN A 134 0.33 -16.65 13.91
N CYS A 135 0.27 -17.83 14.49
CA CYS A 135 -0.97 -18.51 14.81
C CYS A 135 -1.74 -17.71 15.87
N PRO A 136 -2.99 -17.28 15.61
CA PRO A 136 -3.74 -16.47 16.57
C PRO A 136 -4.09 -17.18 17.87
N ASP A 137 -4.13 -18.52 17.86
CA ASP A 137 -4.52 -19.33 19.01
C ASP A 137 -3.35 -19.62 19.95
N THR A 138 -2.16 -19.80 19.39
CA THR A 138 -0.98 -20.25 20.16
C THR A 138 0.13 -19.18 20.25
N GLY A 139 0.06 -18.14 19.44
CA GLY A 139 1.11 -17.13 19.31
C GLY A 139 2.37 -17.62 18.56
N MET A 140 2.42 -18.90 18.20
CA MET A 140 3.60 -19.47 17.53
C MET A 140 3.78 -18.87 16.12
N PRO A 141 5.04 -18.61 15.68
CA PRO A 141 5.28 -18.21 14.31
C PRO A 141 4.90 -19.35 13.34
N ILE A 142 4.20 -19.00 12.27
CA ILE A 142 3.78 -19.94 11.23
C ILE A 142 4.46 -19.65 9.89
N ALA A 143 4.88 -18.39 9.67
CA ALA A 143 5.67 -18.02 8.50
C ALA A 143 6.57 -16.81 8.79
N VAL A 144 7.72 -16.79 8.10
CA VAL A 144 8.58 -15.61 7.94
C VAL A 144 8.84 -15.44 6.44
N MET A 145 8.63 -14.24 5.90
CA MET A 145 8.71 -14.03 4.45
C MET A 145 9.32 -12.69 4.07
N ASP A 146 9.82 -12.59 2.82
CA ASP A 146 10.15 -11.29 2.24
C ASP A 146 8.91 -10.40 2.23
N GLY A 147 9.01 -9.29 2.94
CA GLY A 147 7.96 -8.28 3.04
C GLY A 147 8.14 -7.10 2.11
N THR A 148 9.25 -7.03 1.37
CA THR A 148 9.62 -5.87 0.55
C THR A 148 8.63 -5.68 -0.60
N LEU A 149 8.41 -6.75 -1.39
CA LEU A 149 7.45 -6.72 -2.49
C LEU A 149 6.00 -6.71 -2.01
N ILE A 150 5.69 -7.41 -0.91
CA ILE A 150 4.35 -7.36 -0.30
C ILE A 150 4.01 -5.92 0.09
N SER A 151 4.95 -5.21 0.73
CA SER A 151 4.79 -3.80 1.10
C SER A 151 4.60 -2.88 -0.12
N ALA A 152 5.26 -3.17 -1.23
CA ALA A 152 5.07 -2.44 -2.47
C ALA A 152 3.68 -2.71 -3.08
N MET A 153 3.30 -3.98 -3.19
CA MET A 153 2.03 -4.41 -3.81
C MET A 153 0.81 -3.91 -3.04
N ARG A 154 0.79 -4.03 -1.68
CA ARG A 154 -0.34 -3.52 -0.89
C ARG A 154 -0.48 -2.00 -1.00
N THR A 155 0.64 -1.27 -1.16
CA THR A 155 0.59 0.18 -1.33
C THR A 155 0.02 0.56 -2.70
N GLY A 156 0.41 -0.14 -3.77
CA GLY A 156 -0.21 0.02 -5.09
C GLY A 156 -1.69 -0.37 -5.11
N ALA A 157 -2.05 -1.42 -4.37
CA ALA A 157 -3.45 -1.86 -4.23
C ALA A 157 -4.32 -0.80 -3.52
N MET A 158 -3.80 -0.15 -2.47
CA MET A 158 -4.49 0.95 -1.79
C MET A 158 -4.74 2.13 -2.73
N THR A 159 -3.74 2.53 -3.52
CA THR A 159 -3.90 3.58 -4.54
C THR A 159 -4.93 3.17 -5.61
N GLY A 160 -4.85 1.94 -6.11
CA GLY A 160 -5.81 1.41 -7.08
C GLY A 160 -7.24 1.41 -6.53
N LEU A 161 -7.44 0.96 -5.29
CA LEU A 161 -8.75 1.01 -4.62
C LEU A 161 -9.25 2.45 -4.47
N GLY A 162 -8.40 3.36 -3.97
CA GLY A 162 -8.76 4.77 -3.89
C GLY A 162 -9.18 5.34 -5.25
N ALA A 163 -8.42 5.04 -6.30
CA ALA A 163 -8.75 5.48 -7.65
C ALA A 163 -10.06 4.87 -8.17
N HIS A 164 -10.34 3.60 -7.88
CA HIS A 164 -11.60 2.93 -8.26
C HIS A 164 -12.85 3.67 -7.73
N TYR A 165 -12.80 4.17 -6.49
CA TYR A 165 -13.93 4.87 -5.87
C TYR A 165 -13.94 6.38 -6.12
N LEU A 166 -12.78 6.99 -6.42
CA LEU A 166 -12.59 8.44 -6.35
C LEU A 166 -12.15 9.09 -7.67
N ALA A 167 -11.65 8.32 -8.66
CA ALA A 167 -11.26 8.88 -9.94
C ALA A 167 -12.47 9.33 -10.77
N PRO A 168 -12.34 10.33 -11.65
CA PRO A 168 -13.37 10.66 -12.64
C PRO A 168 -13.71 9.44 -13.51
N ARG A 169 -14.98 9.30 -13.89
CA ARG A 169 -15.46 8.15 -14.68
C ARG A 169 -14.75 8.00 -16.03
N ASN A 170 -14.40 9.13 -16.64
CA ASN A 170 -13.74 9.19 -17.93
C ASN A 170 -12.25 9.50 -17.82
N THR A 171 -11.58 8.94 -16.80
CA THR A 171 -10.14 9.13 -16.62
C THR A 171 -9.35 8.60 -17.81
N ARG A 172 -8.54 9.47 -18.43
CA ARG A 172 -7.67 9.18 -19.57
C ARG A 172 -6.20 9.41 -19.27
N LYS A 173 -5.89 10.47 -18.52
CA LYS A 173 -4.52 10.85 -18.18
C LYS A 173 -4.26 10.74 -16.68
N ILE A 174 -3.18 10.05 -16.35
CA ILE A 174 -2.63 9.99 -14.98
C ILE A 174 -1.30 10.71 -14.98
N GLY A 175 -1.12 11.65 -14.05
CA GLY A 175 0.16 12.32 -13.79
C GLY A 175 0.82 11.77 -12.55
N MET A 176 2.11 11.45 -12.63
CA MET A 176 2.84 10.82 -11.52
C MET A 176 4.21 11.46 -11.31
N VAL A 177 4.51 11.83 -10.07
CA VAL A 177 5.80 12.37 -9.64
C VAL A 177 6.47 11.40 -8.69
N GLY A 178 7.63 10.86 -9.11
CA GLY A 178 8.43 9.91 -8.33
C GLY A 178 8.65 8.58 -9.03
N GLY A 179 9.91 8.28 -9.39
CA GLY A 179 10.37 7.07 -10.07
C GLY A 179 11.07 6.07 -9.13
N GLY A 180 10.61 5.92 -7.90
CA GLY A 180 11.17 5.00 -6.92
C GLY A 180 10.73 3.54 -7.12
N VAL A 181 11.07 2.65 -6.18
CA VAL A 181 10.64 1.23 -6.20
C VAL A 181 9.11 1.13 -6.22
N GLN A 182 8.45 1.96 -5.44
CA GLN A 182 6.98 1.99 -5.31
C GLN A 182 6.27 2.39 -6.62
N SER A 183 6.91 3.17 -7.51
CA SER A 183 6.24 3.68 -8.71
C SER A 183 5.66 2.58 -9.60
N ARG A 184 6.31 1.44 -9.69
CA ARG A 184 5.86 0.28 -10.48
C ARG A 184 4.52 -0.25 -10.00
N THR A 185 4.41 -0.48 -8.70
CA THR A 185 3.16 -1.00 -8.11
C THR A 185 2.05 0.04 -8.07
N GLN A 186 2.40 1.34 -8.00
CA GLN A 186 1.44 2.44 -8.15
C GLN A 186 0.87 2.47 -9.56
N ILE A 187 1.73 2.39 -10.59
CA ILE A 187 1.33 2.31 -11.98
C ILE A 187 0.45 1.08 -12.20
N LEU A 188 0.85 -0.09 -11.69
CA LEU A 188 0.08 -1.31 -11.82
C LEU A 188 -1.29 -1.21 -11.14
N GLY A 189 -1.36 -0.62 -9.93
CA GLY A 189 -2.61 -0.40 -9.21
C GLY A 189 -3.57 0.53 -9.97
N LEU A 190 -3.09 1.66 -10.44
CA LEU A 190 -3.87 2.63 -11.21
C LEU A 190 -4.32 2.05 -12.56
N PHE A 191 -3.43 1.38 -13.28
CA PHE A 191 -3.73 0.75 -14.57
C PHE A 191 -4.76 -0.38 -14.44
N THR A 192 -4.71 -1.13 -13.32
CA THR A 192 -5.70 -2.17 -13.02
C THR A 192 -7.06 -1.57 -12.65
N ALA A 193 -7.07 -0.46 -11.90
CA ALA A 193 -8.29 0.17 -11.42
C ALA A 193 -9.02 1.00 -12.49
N ILE A 194 -8.27 1.53 -13.46
CA ILE A 194 -8.77 2.47 -14.47
C ILE A 194 -8.53 1.90 -15.88
N PRO A 195 -9.43 1.05 -16.39
CA PRO A 195 -9.21 0.35 -17.68
C PRO A 195 -9.21 1.27 -18.90
N GLY A 196 -9.69 2.51 -18.75
CA GLY A 196 -9.75 3.51 -19.83
C GLY A 196 -8.55 4.45 -19.93
N VAL A 197 -7.49 4.24 -19.10
CA VAL A 197 -6.32 5.12 -19.11
C VAL A 197 -5.55 5.02 -20.43
N GLU A 198 -5.26 6.19 -21.02
CA GLU A 198 -4.55 6.31 -22.30
C GLU A 198 -3.11 6.79 -22.13
N GLU A 199 -2.83 7.50 -21.05
CA GLU A 199 -1.50 8.01 -20.74
C GLU A 199 -1.24 8.00 -19.23
N ILE A 200 -0.04 7.53 -18.84
CA ILE A 200 0.54 7.72 -17.50
C ILE A 200 1.83 8.53 -17.68
N ALA A 201 1.78 9.83 -17.40
CA ALA A 201 2.90 10.75 -17.52
C ALA A 201 3.73 10.69 -16.22
N LEU A 202 4.93 10.10 -16.29
CA LEU A 202 5.82 9.90 -15.15
C LEU A 202 7.01 10.85 -15.20
N THR A 203 7.23 11.60 -14.13
CA THR A 203 8.44 12.40 -13.96
C THR A 203 9.23 12.00 -12.69
N ASN A 204 10.55 12.21 -12.75
CA ASN A 204 11.45 12.03 -11.62
C ASN A 204 12.66 12.98 -11.77
N ARG A 205 13.28 13.40 -10.66
CA ARG A 205 14.51 14.22 -10.70
C ARG A 205 15.61 13.58 -11.57
N ASP A 206 15.79 12.29 -11.43
CA ASP A 206 16.63 11.48 -12.31
C ASP A 206 15.76 11.00 -13.50
N LYS A 207 15.97 11.62 -14.67
CA LYS A 207 15.21 11.35 -15.89
C LYS A 207 15.42 9.92 -16.39
N ALA A 208 16.65 9.41 -16.36
CA ALA A 208 16.96 8.06 -16.79
C ALA A 208 16.21 7.01 -15.97
N ARG A 209 15.97 7.31 -14.68
CA ARG A 209 15.17 6.47 -13.82
C ARG A 209 13.68 6.48 -14.20
N ALA A 210 13.14 7.65 -14.56
CA ALA A 210 11.75 7.72 -15.05
C ALA A 210 11.57 6.93 -16.35
N GLU A 211 12.51 7.04 -17.28
CA GLU A 211 12.53 6.27 -18.52
C GLU A 211 12.61 4.77 -18.27
N SER A 212 13.54 4.32 -17.40
CA SER A 212 13.68 2.91 -17.02
C SER A 212 12.39 2.33 -16.42
N VAL A 213 11.72 3.06 -15.53
CA VAL A 213 10.44 2.64 -14.95
C VAL A 213 9.34 2.58 -16.02
N ALA A 214 9.28 3.57 -16.89
CA ALA A 214 8.29 3.61 -17.98
C ALA A 214 8.46 2.43 -18.93
N ASP A 215 9.69 2.13 -19.36
CA ASP A 215 10.02 1.00 -20.23
C ASP A 215 9.66 -0.34 -19.59
N GLU A 216 9.99 -0.51 -18.32
CA GLU A 216 9.69 -1.72 -17.57
C GLU A 216 8.18 -1.94 -17.44
N CYS A 217 7.40 -0.92 -17.08
CA CYS A 217 5.94 -1.03 -16.93
C CYS A 217 5.25 -1.28 -18.28
N ARG A 218 5.73 -0.67 -19.36
CA ARG A 218 5.24 -0.97 -20.72
C ARG A 218 5.51 -2.42 -21.10
N ARG A 219 6.72 -2.90 -20.85
CA ARG A 219 7.13 -4.27 -21.19
C ARG A 219 6.40 -5.32 -20.38
N LEU A 220 6.23 -5.11 -19.06
CA LEU A 220 5.64 -6.12 -18.16
C LEU A 220 4.12 -6.16 -18.24
N TRP A 221 3.47 -5.00 -18.37
CA TRP A 221 2.02 -4.90 -18.19
C TRP A 221 1.29 -4.23 -19.35
N GLY A 222 2.00 -3.73 -20.36
CA GLY A 222 1.40 -2.96 -21.45
C GLY A 222 0.84 -1.60 -20.99
N ALA A 223 1.24 -1.11 -19.80
CA ALA A 223 0.74 0.14 -19.27
C ALA A 223 1.25 1.33 -20.11
N PRO A 224 0.40 2.31 -20.50
CA PRO A 224 0.78 3.40 -21.40
C PRO A 224 1.58 4.50 -20.70
N VAL A 225 2.76 4.13 -20.17
CA VAL A 225 3.62 5.04 -19.38
C VAL A 225 4.56 5.79 -20.30
N ARG A 226 4.64 7.11 -20.12
CA ARG A 226 5.59 7.99 -20.79
C ARG A 226 6.40 8.79 -19.75
N ALA A 227 7.72 8.74 -19.83
CA ALA A 227 8.57 9.62 -19.05
C ALA A 227 8.46 11.04 -19.59
N VAL A 228 8.31 12.02 -18.70
CA VAL A 228 8.15 13.45 -19.03
C VAL A 228 9.18 14.30 -18.30
N ALA A 229 9.44 15.51 -18.85
CA ALA A 229 10.55 16.32 -18.44
C ALA A 229 10.35 17.08 -17.12
N SER A 230 9.09 17.39 -16.76
CA SER A 230 8.79 18.25 -15.61
C SER A 230 7.57 17.80 -14.84
N VAL A 231 7.43 18.31 -13.61
CA VAL A 231 6.24 18.12 -12.77
C VAL A 231 5.00 18.70 -13.43
N ASP A 232 5.10 19.89 -14.02
CA ASP A 232 3.98 20.53 -14.70
C ASP A 232 3.52 19.70 -15.91
N GLU A 233 4.43 19.14 -16.71
CA GLU A 233 4.08 18.27 -17.84
C GLU A 233 3.37 16.97 -17.35
N ALA A 234 3.78 16.44 -16.20
CA ALA A 234 3.13 15.29 -15.61
C ALA A 234 1.73 15.61 -15.09
N LEU A 235 1.59 16.69 -14.29
CA LEU A 235 0.40 16.92 -13.49
C LEU A 235 -0.66 17.80 -14.19
N CYS A 236 -0.25 18.72 -15.07
CA CYS A 236 -1.21 19.57 -15.77
C CYS A 236 -2.15 18.71 -16.64
N ASP A 237 -3.45 19.00 -16.58
CA ASP A 237 -4.52 18.29 -17.27
C ASP A 237 -4.69 16.80 -16.89
N ALA A 238 -4.00 16.31 -15.87
CA ALA A 238 -4.22 14.97 -15.38
C ALA A 238 -5.59 14.81 -14.70
N ASP A 239 -6.26 13.69 -14.96
CA ASP A 239 -7.50 13.31 -14.28
C ASP A 239 -7.21 12.76 -12.88
N VAL A 240 -6.08 12.07 -12.77
CA VAL A 240 -5.50 11.58 -11.49
C VAL A 240 -4.08 12.08 -11.40
N ALA A 241 -3.74 12.78 -10.32
CA ALA A 241 -2.41 13.30 -10.04
C ALA A 241 -1.86 12.65 -8.77
N LEU A 242 -0.68 12.03 -8.85
CA LEU A 242 -0.09 11.27 -7.76
C LEU A 242 1.34 11.71 -7.46
N THR A 243 1.66 11.87 -6.17
CA THR A 243 3.03 12.08 -5.69
C THR A 243 3.48 10.93 -4.81
N ILE A 244 4.70 10.44 -5.06
CA ILE A 244 5.37 9.40 -4.29
C ILE A 244 6.87 9.65 -4.22
N THR A 245 7.25 10.72 -3.58
CA THR A 245 8.63 11.16 -3.50
C THR A 245 9.16 11.14 -2.07
N THR A 246 10.32 11.70 -1.87
CA THR A 246 10.90 11.99 -0.55
C THR A 246 10.99 13.49 -0.33
N ALA A 247 10.16 14.28 -1.01
CA ALA A 247 10.14 15.72 -0.82
C ALA A 247 9.56 16.09 0.54
N HIS A 248 10.10 17.14 1.14
CA HIS A 248 9.65 17.73 2.40
C HIS A 248 8.95 19.08 2.19
N GLU A 249 8.90 19.52 0.94
CA GLU A 249 8.25 20.72 0.46
C GLU A 249 7.22 20.39 -0.60
N PRO A 250 6.16 21.19 -0.77
CA PRO A 250 5.15 20.95 -1.78
C PRO A 250 5.73 20.92 -3.20
N ILE A 251 5.34 19.89 -3.94
CA ILE A 251 5.65 19.69 -5.36
C ILE A 251 4.40 19.59 -6.24
N MET A 252 3.23 19.45 -5.61
CA MET A 252 1.91 19.47 -6.25
C MET A 252 1.16 20.72 -5.78
N PHE A 253 0.86 21.62 -6.72
CA PHE A 253 0.24 22.91 -6.46
C PHE A 253 -1.15 23.01 -7.06
N ALA A 254 -2.05 23.82 -6.46
CA ALA A 254 -3.41 24.00 -6.90
C ALA A 254 -3.53 24.43 -8.39
N ARG A 255 -2.57 25.22 -8.88
CA ARG A 255 -2.52 25.69 -10.28
C ARG A 255 -2.31 24.58 -11.31
N GLN A 256 -1.74 23.44 -10.90
CA GLN A 256 -1.45 22.29 -11.77
C GLN A 256 -2.64 21.32 -11.88
N ILE A 257 -3.60 21.42 -10.97
CA ILE A 257 -4.66 20.43 -10.82
C ILE A 257 -5.97 20.99 -11.36
N LYS A 258 -6.47 20.38 -12.40
CA LYS A 258 -7.74 20.79 -13.04
C LYS A 258 -8.95 20.53 -12.12
N PRO A 259 -10.07 21.22 -12.31
CA PRO A 259 -11.34 20.87 -11.68
C PRO A 259 -11.71 19.40 -11.98
N GLY A 260 -12.30 18.72 -11.02
CA GLY A 260 -12.72 17.33 -11.16
C GLY A 260 -11.63 16.29 -10.94
N ALA A 261 -10.35 16.67 -10.83
CA ALA A 261 -9.27 15.71 -10.68
C ALA A 261 -9.26 15.02 -9.29
N LEU A 262 -8.74 13.79 -9.27
CA LEU A 262 -8.33 13.10 -8.06
C LEU A 262 -6.84 13.39 -7.81
N THR A 263 -6.50 13.82 -6.59
CA THR A 263 -5.11 13.92 -6.15
C THR A 263 -4.80 12.84 -5.13
N VAL A 264 -3.64 12.17 -5.26
CA VAL A 264 -3.23 11.06 -4.37
C VAL A 264 -1.86 11.39 -3.77
N GLN A 265 -1.78 11.29 -2.45
CA GLN A 265 -0.57 11.55 -1.67
C GLN A 265 -0.19 10.32 -0.84
N LEU A 266 1.07 9.87 -0.94
CA LEU A 266 1.57 8.69 -0.23
C LEU A 266 2.70 8.98 0.76
N ALA A 267 3.31 10.14 0.67
CA ALA A 267 4.51 10.47 1.45
C ALA A 267 4.28 11.70 2.35
N GLY A 268 5.33 12.49 2.55
CA GLY A 268 5.30 13.63 3.47
C GLY A 268 4.53 14.84 2.95
N HIS A 269 5.07 16.04 3.20
CA HIS A 269 4.47 17.31 2.79
C HIS A 269 4.68 17.58 1.30
N GLU A 270 3.92 16.91 0.43
CA GLU A 270 4.08 17.00 -1.03
C GLU A 270 3.03 17.88 -1.72
N CYS A 271 1.96 18.27 -1.02
CA CYS A 271 0.85 19.06 -1.57
C CYS A 271 0.77 20.43 -0.94
N GLU A 272 0.47 21.45 -1.76
CA GLU A 272 0.16 22.80 -1.28
C GLU A 272 -1.15 22.82 -0.45
N PHE A 273 -1.23 23.62 0.61
CA PHE A 273 -2.46 23.75 1.42
C PHE A 273 -3.63 24.23 0.58
N ALA A 274 -3.39 25.21 -0.31
CA ALA A 274 -4.44 25.73 -1.19
C ALA A 274 -5.06 24.65 -2.10
N LEU A 275 -4.31 23.63 -2.47
CA LEU A 275 -4.84 22.49 -3.22
C LEU A 275 -5.85 21.71 -2.38
N ILE A 276 -5.49 21.36 -1.15
CA ILE A 276 -6.36 20.59 -0.25
C ILE A 276 -7.63 21.38 0.09
N GLN A 277 -7.52 22.69 0.35
CA GLN A 277 -8.66 23.58 0.64
C GLN A 277 -9.67 23.69 -0.51
N GLN A 278 -9.25 23.40 -1.76
CA GLN A 278 -10.14 23.39 -2.92
C GLN A 278 -10.81 22.03 -3.16
N CYS A 279 -10.52 21.01 -2.36
CA CYS A 279 -11.13 19.69 -2.50
C CYS A 279 -12.49 19.64 -1.78
N GLN A 280 -13.49 19.06 -2.44
CA GLN A 280 -14.80 18.80 -1.88
C GLN A 280 -14.80 17.60 -0.93
N LYS A 281 -13.86 16.65 -1.16
CA LYS A 281 -13.68 15.48 -0.30
C LYS A 281 -12.22 15.25 0.00
N ILE A 282 -11.91 14.96 1.26
CA ILE A 282 -10.60 14.49 1.71
C ILE A 282 -10.82 13.09 2.30
N VAL A 283 -10.20 12.09 1.69
CA VAL A 283 -10.32 10.68 2.06
C VAL A 283 -8.96 10.17 2.54
N THR A 284 -8.95 9.29 3.54
CA THR A 284 -7.73 8.67 4.06
C THR A 284 -7.87 7.15 4.13
N ASP A 285 -6.79 6.45 4.44
CA ASP A 285 -6.86 5.04 4.86
C ASP A 285 -7.38 4.92 6.31
N ASP A 286 -6.77 5.68 7.22
CA ASP A 286 -7.20 5.88 8.60
C ASP A 286 -6.78 7.28 9.06
N TRP A 287 -7.77 8.16 9.30
CA TRP A 287 -7.47 9.53 9.69
C TRP A 287 -6.69 9.64 11.01
N GLU A 288 -6.99 8.77 11.99
CA GLU A 288 -6.27 8.79 13.27
C GLU A 288 -4.78 8.42 13.09
N VAL A 289 -4.47 7.47 12.20
CA VAL A 289 -3.09 7.12 11.86
C VAL A 289 -2.39 8.25 11.12
N VAL A 290 -3.04 8.85 10.12
CA VAL A 290 -2.51 9.99 9.36
C VAL A 290 -2.23 11.17 10.26
N LYS A 291 -3.20 11.54 11.10
CA LYS A 291 -3.12 12.64 12.07
C LYS A 291 -1.99 12.42 13.09
N HIS A 292 -1.95 11.24 13.71
CA HIS A 292 -0.93 10.89 14.70
C HIS A 292 0.49 10.97 14.11
N ARG A 293 0.65 10.54 12.86
CA ARG A 293 1.95 10.57 12.20
C ARG A 293 2.43 11.98 11.88
N GLY A 294 1.54 12.90 11.56
CA GLY A 294 1.77 14.33 11.45
C GLY A 294 2.69 14.79 10.31
N ILE A 295 2.92 13.97 9.27
CA ILE A 295 3.87 14.30 8.18
C ILE A 295 3.20 14.56 6.83
N MET A 296 1.98 14.10 6.62
CA MET A 296 1.24 14.33 5.39
C MET A 296 0.56 15.70 5.40
N THR A 297 0.34 16.29 4.25
CA THR A 297 -0.23 17.65 4.14
C THR A 297 -1.53 17.82 4.94
N PRO A 298 -2.55 16.93 4.87
CA PRO A 298 -3.75 17.11 5.70
C PRO A 298 -3.47 17.08 7.22
N ALA A 299 -2.53 16.26 7.67
CA ALA A 299 -2.14 16.20 9.09
C ALA A 299 -1.43 17.48 9.54
N ILE A 300 -0.54 18.01 8.71
CA ILE A 300 0.14 19.30 8.97
C ILE A 300 -0.89 20.45 9.02
N MET A 301 -1.84 20.48 8.07
CA MET A 301 -2.93 21.47 8.10
C MET A 301 -3.77 21.38 9.38
N HIS A 302 -4.03 20.17 9.86
CA HIS A 302 -4.72 19.95 11.14
C HIS A 302 -3.91 20.50 12.32
N GLN A 303 -2.61 20.25 12.38
CA GLN A 303 -1.71 20.79 13.41
C GLN A 303 -1.70 22.32 13.43
N HIS A 304 -1.85 22.95 12.28
CA HIS A 304 -1.94 24.41 12.13
C HIS A 304 -3.37 24.96 12.25
N ALA A 305 -4.36 24.15 12.67
CA ALA A 305 -5.78 24.51 12.77
C ALA A 305 -6.40 25.04 11.46
N VAL A 306 -5.83 24.66 10.31
CA VAL A 306 -6.35 24.98 8.97
C VAL A 306 -7.36 23.93 8.50
N LEU A 307 -7.24 22.69 9.00
CA LEU A 307 -8.14 21.56 8.73
C LEU A 307 -8.66 20.99 10.05
N ARG A 308 -9.94 20.65 10.11
CA ARG A 308 -10.60 20.02 11.26
C ARG A 308 -10.89 18.55 10.98
N ASP A 309 -11.09 17.74 12.02
CA ASP A 309 -11.52 16.34 11.88
C ASP A 309 -12.82 16.21 11.08
N SER A 310 -13.74 17.18 11.21
CA SER A 310 -15.00 17.23 10.46
C SER A 310 -14.86 17.49 8.97
N ASP A 311 -13.69 17.96 8.51
CA ASP A 311 -13.42 18.24 7.11
C ASP A 311 -12.96 16.96 6.35
N ILE A 312 -12.67 15.88 7.08
CA ILE A 312 -12.37 14.57 6.52
C ILE A 312 -13.67 13.88 6.11
N HIS A 313 -13.77 13.57 4.82
CA HIS A 313 -14.97 12.91 4.28
C HIS A 313 -15.14 11.49 4.86
N GLY A 314 -14.07 10.74 4.96
CA GLY A 314 -14.06 9.38 5.50
C GLY A 314 -12.81 8.60 5.19
N ASN A 315 -12.82 7.32 5.60
CA ASN A 315 -11.76 6.36 5.32
C ASN A 315 -12.10 5.48 4.11
N LEU A 316 -11.10 4.96 3.43
CA LEU A 316 -11.30 4.09 2.24
C LEU A 316 -12.23 2.91 2.54
N GLY A 317 -12.12 2.28 3.71
CA GLY A 317 -12.98 1.17 4.11
C GLY A 317 -14.47 1.53 4.19
N GLU A 318 -14.82 2.79 4.50
CA GLU A 318 -16.20 3.28 4.51
C GLU A 318 -16.76 3.40 3.08
N LEU A 319 -15.91 3.79 2.12
CA LEU A 319 -16.28 3.83 0.70
C LEU A 319 -16.52 2.42 0.17
N ILE A 320 -15.64 1.47 0.53
CA ILE A 320 -15.75 0.06 0.16
C ILE A 320 -17.06 -0.55 0.69
N LEU A 321 -17.44 -0.22 1.91
CA LEU A 321 -18.70 -0.68 2.53
C LEU A 321 -19.95 0.09 2.04
N GLY A 322 -19.76 1.18 1.30
CA GLY A 322 -20.85 2.05 0.85
C GLY A 322 -21.51 2.87 1.96
N THR A 323 -20.88 2.97 3.15
CA THR A 323 -21.36 3.81 4.26
C THR A 323 -21.04 5.28 4.06
N LYS A 324 -20.07 5.58 3.21
CA LYS A 324 -19.77 6.92 2.66
C LYS A 324 -19.73 6.83 1.15
N PRO A 325 -20.27 7.83 0.43
CA PRO A 325 -20.20 7.85 -1.02
C PRO A 325 -18.75 8.10 -1.50
N GLY A 326 -18.36 7.46 -2.59
CA GLY A 326 -17.16 7.80 -3.33
C GLY A 326 -17.35 9.10 -4.11
N ARG A 327 -16.90 9.14 -5.37
CA ARG A 327 -17.17 10.25 -6.28
C ARG A 327 -18.64 10.28 -6.69
N GLU A 328 -19.28 11.43 -6.55
CA GLU A 328 -20.67 11.65 -6.94
C GLU A 328 -20.80 12.52 -8.18
N SER A 329 -19.80 13.39 -8.47
CA SER A 329 -19.78 14.26 -9.64
C SER A 329 -18.38 14.30 -10.28
N ASP A 330 -18.34 14.42 -11.62
CA ASP A 330 -17.08 14.58 -12.36
C ASP A 330 -16.44 15.96 -12.17
N THR A 331 -17.13 16.90 -11.50
CA THR A 331 -16.58 18.21 -11.13
C THR A 331 -15.95 18.25 -9.74
N GLU A 332 -16.16 17.23 -8.90
CA GLU A 332 -15.54 17.16 -7.57
C GLU A 332 -14.03 17.03 -7.66
N ARG A 333 -13.29 17.93 -7.05
CA ARG A 333 -11.87 17.77 -6.78
C ARG A 333 -11.75 16.99 -5.47
N ILE A 334 -11.06 15.86 -5.51
CA ILE A 334 -10.96 14.96 -4.35
C ILE A 334 -9.48 14.75 -4.02
N HIS A 335 -9.15 14.76 -2.73
CA HIS A 335 -7.83 14.40 -2.24
C HIS A 335 -7.88 13.07 -1.49
N TYR A 336 -7.00 12.14 -1.87
CA TYR A 336 -6.82 10.87 -1.18
C TYR A 336 -5.40 10.77 -0.62
N ALA A 337 -5.29 10.71 0.69
CA ALA A 337 -4.04 10.59 1.40
C ALA A 337 -3.99 9.24 2.15
N HIS A 338 -3.05 8.36 1.81
CA HIS A 338 -2.91 7.09 2.52
C HIS A 338 -1.48 6.82 2.94
N MET A 339 -1.32 6.43 4.20
CA MET A 339 -0.04 6.15 4.82
C MET A 339 0.31 4.66 4.81
N GLY A 340 -0.70 3.81 4.70
CA GLY A 340 -0.63 2.37 4.79
C GLY A 340 -0.58 1.87 6.25
N MET A 341 -1.34 0.85 6.51
CA MET A 341 -1.53 0.24 7.81
C MET A 341 -0.95 -1.16 7.86
N GLY A 342 -0.61 -1.64 9.07
CA GLY A 342 -0.12 -3.01 9.25
C GLY A 342 -1.11 -4.08 8.79
N VAL A 343 -2.41 -3.78 8.83
CA VAL A 343 -3.46 -4.70 8.37
C VAL A 343 -3.31 -5.05 6.89
N ASP A 344 -2.93 -4.09 6.04
CA ASP A 344 -2.76 -4.31 4.60
C ASP A 344 -1.60 -5.28 4.33
N ASP A 345 -0.50 -5.09 5.09
CA ASP A 345 0.68 -5.95 4.99
C ASP A 345 0.37 -7.38 5.47
N VAL A 346 -0.29 -7.51 6.63
CA VAL A 346 -0.63 -8.81 7.23
C VAL A 346 -1.67 -9.56 6.37
N ALA A 347 -2.68 -8.86 5.85
CA ALA A 347 -3.71 -9.48 5.01
C ALA A 347 -3.11 -10.04 3.71
N LEU A 348 -2.28 -9.24 3.02
CA LEU A 348 -1.67 -9.70 1.77
C LEU A 348 -0.64 -10.81 2.02
N ALA A 349 0.15 -10.71 3.09
CA ALA A 349 1.07 -11.77 3.51
C ALA A 349 0.33 -13.07 3.85
N TRP A 350 -0.83 -12.97 4.50
CA TRP A 350 -1.69 -14.10 4.80
C TRP A 350 -2.19 -14.80 3.53
N ALA A 351 -2.67 -14.03 2.55
CA ALA A 351 -3.09 -14.59 1.26
C ALA A 351 -1.92 -15.26 0.49
N VAL A 352 -0.71 -14.68 0.54
CA VAL A 352 0.51 -15.27 -0.01
C VAL A 352 0.85 -16.57 0.71
N TYR A 353 0.82 -16.59 2.04
CA TYR A 353 1.07 -17.79 2.84
C TYR A 353 0.11 -18.94 2.51
N GLN A 354 -1.18 -18.65 2.38
CA GLN A 354 -2.17 -19.66 1.99
C GLN A 354 -1.83 -20.29 0.64
N THR A 355 -1.57 -19.46 -0.38
CA THR A 355 -1.19 -19.94 -1.71
C THR A 355 0.12 -20.71 -1.68
N ALA A 356 1.10 -20.25 -0.92
CA ALA A 356 2.37 -20.95 -0.77
C ALA A 356 2.18 -22.35 -0.15
N ARG A 357 1.34 -22.47 0.87
CA ARG A 357 0.98 -23.79 1.45
C ARG A 357 0.31 -24.71 0.43
N GLU A 358 -0.68 -24.22 -0.29
CA GLU A 358 -1.41 -24.98 -1.30
C GLU A 358 -0.51 -25.49 -2.42
N ARG A 359 0.49 -24.68 -2.82
CA ARG A 359 1.42 -25.00 -3.91
C ARG A 359 2.71 -25.69 -3.44
N GLY A 360 2.87 -25.91 -2.13
CA GLY A 360 4.10 -26.49 -1.57
C GLY A 360 5.34 -25.61 -1.74
N LEU A 361 5.18 -24.29 -1.74
CA LEU A 361 6.27 -23.31 -1.89
C LEU A 361 6.92 -23.01 -0.54
N GLY A 362 8.18 -22.57 -0.60
CA GLY A 362 8.94 -22.16 0.59
C GLY A 362 9.65 -23.33 1.27
N MET A 363 10.36 -22.99 2.34
CA MET A 363 11.20 -23.93 3.09
C MET A 363 10.72 -24.04 4.53
N PRO A 364 10.32 -25.21 5.03
CA PRO A 364 10.06 -25.42 6.45
C PRO A 364 11.36 -25.31 7.22
N LEU A 365 11.40 -24.44 8.22
CA LEU A 365 12.54 -24.27 9.12
C LEU A 365 12.13 -24.55 10.56
N PRO A 366 12.93 -25.32 11.32
CA PRO A 366 12.63 -25.58 12.72
C PRO A 366 12.86 -24.32 13.56
N LEU A 367 11.85 -23.91 14.33
CA LEU A 367 12.01 -22.95 15.41
C LEU A 367 12.81 -23.60 16.54
N TRP A 368 12.46 -24.86 16.85
CA TRP A 368 13.22 -25.78 17.68
C TRP A 368 12.89 -27.22 17.31
N ARG A 369 13.81 -28.13 17.57
CA ARG A 369 13.59 -29.56 17.41
C ARG A 369 13.01 -30.17 18.68
N GLU A 370 13.54 -29.77 19.84
CA GLU A 370 12.99 -30.05 21.16
C GLU A 370 13.11 -28.78 22.00
N PRO A 371 12.04 -28.33 22.67
CA PRO A 371 12.13 -27.19 23.54
C PRO A 371 12.98 -27.53 24.74
N LEU A 372 13.92 -26.63 25.08
CA LEU A 372 14.79 -26.84 26.24
C LEU A 372 14.02 -26.76 27.58
N TRP A 373 13.02 -25.87 27.60
CA TRP A 373 12.10 -25.66 28.70
C TRP A 373 10.69 -25.66 28.18
N ALA A 374 9.83 -26.57 28.63
CA ALA A 374 8.42 -26.65 28.26
C ALA A 374 7.55 -27.13 29.42
#